data_d35d0ea37ecd2260cce6e9c46480a605
#
_entry.id   d35d0ea37ecd2260cce6e9c46480a605
#
_cell.length_a   1.000
_cell.length_b   1.000
_cell.length_c   1.000
_cell.angle_alpha   90.00
_cell.angle_beta   90.00
_cell.angle_gamma   90.00
#
_symmetry.space_group_name_H-M   'P 1'
#
loop_
_entity.id
_entity.type
_entity.pdbx_description
1 polymer ?
#
loop_
_entity_poly.entity_id
_entity_poly.type
_entity_poly.pdbx_seq_one_letter_code
_entity_poly.pdbx_strand_id
1 'polypeptide(L)'
;MYDRDQNILKYIDSGMDLSNFKSILQNNKQDLKKRIQMEKTYIENEYYDFVYQNKPTGCYLMVQFLKGNNLFFYLFMILILVWNVDIWSKDLENNTFRYLFTIGKSRKYVYILRALLHIFITVFFSILFFVVLYLIGYINCGSGIELLIGTTPVITYLSHHVLSVLGWVLFSASCIQCLSLLTKNKGMSLMLTGLLFVFMYTYLHIETLWAYTSLFFIGAICIQFISCLYLERLDLG
;
A
#
# COMPACT_ATOMS: atom_id res chain seq x y z
N MET A 1 -13.93 30.22 -8.35
CA MET A 1 -14.57 29.44 -7.29
C MET A 1 -14.38 30.12 -5.94
N TYR A 2 -13.20 30.50 -5.55
CA TYR A 2 -12.86 31.21 -4.31
C TYR A 2 -13.71 32.47 -4.05
N ASP A 3 -13.85 33.35 -5.03
CA ASP A 3 -14.65 34.58 -4.89
C ASP A 3 -16.13 34.30 -4.68
N ARG A 4 -16.65 33.26 -5.29
CA ARG A 4 -18.04 32.82 -5.12
C ARG A 4 -18.30 32.31 -3.69
N ASP A 5 -17.37 31.50 -3.16
CA ASP A 5 -17.48 30.92 -1.83
C ASP A 5 -17.30 31.99 -0.74
N GLN A 6 -16.43 32.97 -0.96
CA GLN A 6 -16.31 34.19 -0.12
C GLN A 6 -17.60 35.03 -0.08
N ASN A 7 -18.23 35.22 -1.22
CA ASN A 7 -19.51 35.97 -1.28
C ASN A 7 -20.63 35.21 -0.56
N ILE A 8 -20.72 33.88 -0.71
CA ILE A 8 -21.69 33.06 0.02
C ILE A 8 -21.47 33.17 1.54
N LEU A 9 -20.20 33.16 1.98
CA LEU A 9 -19.87 33.30 3.42
C LEU A 9 -20.30 34.66 3.95
N LYS A 10 -20.10 35.75 3.19
CA LYS A 10 -20.57 37.08 3.54
C LYS A 10 -22.12 37.15 3.67
N TYR A 11 -22.85 36.48 2.79
CA TYR A 11 -24.33 36.41 2.87
C TYR A 11 -24.79 35.64 4.12
N ILE A 12 -24.10 34.54 4.48
CA ILE A 12 -24.41 33.77 5.69
C ILE A 12 -24.11 34.58 6.96
N ASP A 13 -23.02 35.37 6.98
CA ASP A 13 -22.63 36.19 8.13
C ASP A 13 -23.49 37.49 8.27
N SER A 14 -24.13 37.96 7.20
CA SER A 14 -24.98 39.15 7.21
C SER A 14 -26.40 38.95 7.84
N GLY A 15 -26.67 37.73 8.37
CA GLY A 15 -27.83 37.53 9.26
C GLY A 15 -29.19 37.50 8.59
N MET A 16 -29.33 37.05 7.36
CA MET A 16 -30.65 36.75 6.82
C MET A 16 -31.33 35.68 7.67
N ASP A 17 -32.52 35.97 8.14
CA ASP A 17 -33.30 35.18 9.08
C ASP A 17 -33.68 33.78 8.49
N LEU A 18 -32.87 32.79 8.76
CA LEU A 18 -33.01 31.40 8.29
C LEU A 18 -33.18 30.47 9.50
N SER A 19 -34.05 30.86 10.44
CA SER A 19 -34.27 30.14 11.70
C SER A 19 -34.59 28.64 11.53
N ASN A 20 -35.21 28.24 10.41
CA ASN A 20 -35.59 26.86 10.12
C ASN A 20 -34.45 25.97 9.53
N PHE A 21 -33.31 26.56 9.18
CA PHE A 21 -32.17 25.86 8.58
C PHE A 21 -30.88 25.93 9.40
N LYS A 22 -30.96 26.34 10.67
CA LYS A 22 -29.81 26.67 11.50
C LYS A 22 -28.75 25.53 11.62
N SER A 23 -29.18 24.29 11.74
CA SER A 23 -28.25 23.13 11.84
C SER A 23 -27.58 22.78 10.51
N ILE A 24 -28.32 22.83 9.42
CA ILE A 24 -27.81 22.57 8.06
C ILE A 24 -26.84 23.68 7.63
N LEU A 25 -27.19 24.96 7.96
CA LEU A 25 -26.34 26.10 7.69
C LEU A 25 -25.04 26.09 8.50
N GLN A 26 -25.06 25.61 9.74
CA GLN A 26 -23.88 25.58 10.60
C GLN A 26 -22.85 24.53 10.11
N ASN A 27 -23.34 23.37 9.68
CA ASN A 27 -22.49 22.35 9.05
C ASN A 27 -21.94 22.85 7.70
N ASN A 28 -22.78 23.43 6.86
CA ASN A 28 -22.38 24.02 5.58
C ASN A 28 -21.38 25.18 5.76
N LYS A 29 -21.52 25.98 6.83
CA LYS A 29 -20.60 27.09 7.13
C LYS A 29 -19.22 26.60 7.53
N GLN A 30 -19.12 25.50 8.31
CA GLN A 30 -17.84 24.88 8.66
C GLN A 30 -17.16 24.29 7.45
N ASP A 31 -17.89 23.58 6.61
CA ASP A 31 -17.35 22.99 5.38
C ASP A 31 -16.93 24.07 4.38
N LEU A 32 -17.70 25.15 4.26
CA LEU A 32 -17.36 26.30 3.43
C LEU A 32 -16.08 27.00 3.93
N LYS A 33 -15.92 27.19 5.25
CA LYS A 33 -14.69 27.75 5.83
C LYS A 33 -13.48 26.88 5.56
N LYS A 34 -13.62 25.54 5.70
CA LYS A 34 -12.55 24.60 5.36
C LYS A 34 -12.15 24.69 3.90
N ARG A 35 -13.13 24.75 2.99
CA ARG A 35 -12.89 24.89 1.55
C ARG A 35 -12.18 26.21 1.21
N ILE A 36 -12.63 27.33 1.75
CA ILE A 36 -11.99 28.64 1.56
C ILE A 36 -10.55 28.62 2.09
N GLN A 37 -10.31 28.02 3.25
CA GLN A 37 -8.99 27.90 3.81
C GLN A 37 -8.07 27.03 2.94
N MET A 38 -8.59 25.92 2.39
CA MET A 38 -7.87 25.08 1.43
C MET A 38 -7.56 25.85 0.14
N GLU A 39 -8.55 26.50 -0.47
CA GLU A 39 -8.35 27.27 -1.69
C GLU A 39 -7.33 28.40 -1.49
N LYS A 40 -7.36 29.06 -0.32
CA LYS A 40 -6.37 30.08 0.06
C LYS A 40 -4.96 29.50 0.13
N THR A 41 -4.81 28.31 0.75
CA THR A 41 -3.52 27.61 0.82
C THR A 41 -3.02 27.22 -0.56
N TYR A 42 -3.90 26.81 -1.47
CA TYR A 42 -3.53 26.49 -2.85
C TYR A 42 -3.02 27.73 -3.61
N ILE A 43 -3.71 28.87 -3.46
CA ILE A 43 -3.32 30.13 -4.12
C ILE A 43 -1.99 30.65 -3.57
N GLU A 44 -1.83 30.64 -2.24
CA GLU A 44 -0.63 31.17 -1.57
C GLU A 44 0.65 30.35 -1.86
N ASN A 45 0.50 29.03 -2.10
CA ASN A 45 1.63 28.13 -2.35
C ASN A 45 1.79 27.73 -3.81
N GLU A 46 1.00 28.29 -4.72
CA GLU A 46 0.95 27.88 -6.13
C GLU A 46 0.68 26.38 -6.34
N TYR A 47 0.00 25.75 -5.38
CA TYR A 47 -0.32 24.34 -5.44
C TYR A 47 -1.63 24.10 -6.22
N TYR A 48 -1.68 22.96 -6.89
CA TYR A 48 -2.86 22.52 -7.63
C TYR A 48 -3.59 21.40 -6.89
N ASP A 49 -4.90 21.47 -6.81
CA ASP A 49 -5.69 20.40 -6.19
C ASP A 49 -5.63 19.13 -7.05
N PHE A 50 -5.31 18.03 -6.41
CA PHE A 50 -5.25 16.72 -7.04
C PHE A 50 -6.57 16.33 -7.74
N VAL A 51 -7.73 16.72 -7.20
CA VAL A 51 -9.05 16.37 -7.73
C VAL A 51 -9.31 17.04 -9.08
N TYR A 52 -8.75 18.21 -9.32
CA TYR A 52 -8.99 19.01 -10.55
C TYR A 52 -7.91 18.79 -11.61
N GLN A 53 -6.89 18.01 -11.31
CA GLN A 53 -5.85 17.77 -12.28
C GLN A 53 -6.25 16.63 -13.23
N ASN A 54 -6.45 16.97 -14.51
CA ASN A 54 -6.74 16.02 -15.57
C ASN A 54 -5.48 15.41 -16.22
N LYS A 55 -4.28 15.86 -15.84
CA LYS A 55 -3.03 15.40 -16.44
C LYS A 55 -2.37 14.30 -15.62
N PRO A 56 -2.01 13.16 -16.19
CA PRO A 56 -1.41 12.03 -15.48
C PRO A 56 0.09 12.28 -15.21
N THR A 57 0.40 13.19 -14.26
CA THR A 57 1.77 13.45 -13.79
C THR A 57 2.33 12.25 -13.00
N GLY A 58 3.64 12.24 -12.74
CA GLY A 58 4.28 11.16 -12.00
C GLY A 58 3.66 10.92 -10.63
N CYS A 59 3.52 11.98 -9.82
CA CYS A 59 2.87 11.88 -8.51
C CYS A 59 1.39 11.50 -8.60
N TYR A 60 0.68 12.00 -9.63
CA TYR A 60 -0.72 11.63 -9.84
C TYR A 60 -0.92 10.14 -10.07
N LEU A 61 -0.12 9.53 -10.95
CA LEU A 61 -0.20 8.09 -11.21
C LEU A 61 0.14 7.25 -9.97
N MET A 62 1.15 7.66 -9.19
CA MET A 62 1.48 7.00 -7.94
C MET A 62 0.34 7.06 -6.92
N VAL A 63 -0.28 8.22 -6.74
CA VAL A 63 -1.42 8.37 -5.82
C VAL A 63 -2.60 7.52 -6.28
N GLN A 64 -2.91 7.53 -7.57
CA GLN A 64 -4.00 6.70 -8.11
C GLN A 64 -3.73 5.20 -7.91
N PHE A 65 -2.48 4.77 -8.07
CA PHE A 65 -2.09 3.40 -7.78
C PHE A 65 -2.24 3.07 -6.29
N LEU A 66 -1.74 3.94 -5.41
CA LEU A 66 -1.76 3.76 -3.96
C LEU A 66 -3.16 3.81 -3.34
N LYS A 67 -4.14 4.42 -4.01
CA LYS A 67 -5.56 4.33 -3.62
C LYS A 67 -6.13 2.91 -3.74
N GLY A 68 -5.44 2.01 -4.44
CA GLY A 68 -5.75 0.58 -4.48
C GLY A 68 -7.02 0.18 -5.23
N ASN A 69 -7.78 1.13 -5.77
CA ASN A 69 -9.04 0.88 -6.46
C ASN A 69 -8.86 0.65 -7.97
N ASN A 70 -7.67 0.24 -8.40
CA ASN A 70 -7.39 0.03 -9.82
C ASN A 70 -6.86 -1.38 -10.11
N LEU A 71 -7.08 -1.84 -11.34
CA LEU A 71 -6.66 -3.15 -11.81
C LEU A 71 -5.14 -3.38 -11.67
N PHE A 72 -4.34 -2.33 -11.87
CA PHE A 72 -2.87 -2.43 -11.78
C PHE A 72 -2.39 -2.78 -10.38
N PHE A 73 -3.05 -2.27 -9.34
CA PHE A 73 -2.73 -2.63 -7.95
C PHE A 73 -2.97 -4.11 -7.69
N TYR A 74 -4.10 -4.65 -8.14
CA TYR A 74 -4.40 -6.08 -7.98
C TYR A 74 -3.43 -6.96 -8.75
N LEU A 75 -3.10 -6.60 -10.00
CA LEU A 75 -2.11 -7.34 -10.80
C LEU A 75 -0.73 -7.32 -10.12
N PHE A 76 -0.32 -6.18 -9.59
CA PHE A 76 0.93 -6.06 -8.84
C PHE A 76 0.95 -7.00 -7.63
N MET A 77 -0.12 -7.05 -6.83
CA MET A 77 -0.21 -7.93 -5.69
C MET A 77 -0.22 -9.42 -6.08
N ILE A 78 -0.95 -9.79 -7.14
CA ILE A 78 -0.94 -11.16 -7.66
C ILE A 78 0.47 -11.57 -8.09
N LEU A 79 1.21 -10.71 -8.78
CA LEU A 79 2.59 -10.98 -9.18
C LEU A 79 3.49 -11.25 -7.97
N ILE A 80 3.36 -10.45 -6.91
CA ILE A 80 4.12 -10.66 -5.67
C ILE A 80 3.77 -12.02 -5.04
N LEU A 81 2.49 -12.38 -4.99
CA LEU A 81 2.07 -13.66 -4.44
C LEU A 81 2.61 -14.84 -5.24
N VAL A 82 2.47 -14.79 -6.56
CA VAL A 82 2.97 -15.85 -7.46
C VAL A 82 4.49 -16.01 -7.36
N TRP A 83 5.21 -14.89 -7.27
CA TRP A 83 6.66 -14.90 -7.12
C TRP A 83 7.13 -15.56 -5.82
N ASN A 84 6.45 -15.25 -4.71
CA ASN A 84 6.87 -15.74 -3.40
C ASN A 84 6.41 -17.17 -3.08
N VAL A 85 5.40 -17.71 -3.78
CA VAL A 85 4.90 -19.08 -3.50
C VAL A 85 5.92 -20.15 -3.88
N ASP A 86 6.71 -19.92 -4.91
CA ASP A 86 7.66 -20.88 -5.45
C ASP A 86 8.91 -21.10 -4.58
N ILE A 87 9.12 -20.27 -3.56
CA ILE A 87 10.34 -20.33 -2.73
C ILE A 87 10.53 -21.68 -2.04
N TRP A 88 9.44 -22.29 -1.54
CA TRP A 88 9.48 -23.55 -0.82
C TRP A 88 8.65 -24.65 -1.48
N SER A 89 7.50 -24.32 -2.05
CA SER A 89 6.57 -25.31 -2.60
C SER A 89 7.21 -26.13 -3.70
N LYS A 90 7.94 -25.51 -4.61
CA LYS A 90 8.62 -26.19 -5.71
C LYS A 90 9.65 -27.23 -5.24
N ASP A 91 10.43 -26.90 -4.23
CA ASP A 91 11.44 -27.82 -3.70
C ASP A 91 10.81 -28.94 -2.86
N LEU A 92 9.71 -28.63 -2.16
CA LEU A 92 8.97 -29.63 -1.39
C LEU A 92 8.21 -30.59 -2.30
N GLU A 93 7.57 -30.11 -3.36
CA GLU A 93 6.87 -30.92 -4.35
C GLU A 93 7.85 -31.87 -5.12
N ASN A 94 9.05 -31.35 -5.44
CA ASN A 94 10.06 -32.11 -6.19
C ASN A 94 10.99 -32.94 -5.30
N ASN A 95 10.80 -32.99 -3.98
CA ASN A 95 11.68 -33.63 -3.00
C ASN A 95 13.13 -33.14 -3.05
N THR A 96 13.43 -32.02 -3.71
CA THR A 96 14.76 -31.43 -3.79
C THR A 96 15.15 -30.74 -2.49
N PHE A 97 14.22 -30.54 -1.59
CA PHE A 97 14.40 -29.93 -0.28
C PHE A 97 15.46 -30.70 0.57
N ARG A 98 15.52 -32.02 0.45
CA ARG A 98 16.52 -32.86 1.17
C ARG A 98 17.95 -32.49 0.79
N TYR A 99 18.21 -32.25 -0.50
CA TYR A 99 19.55 -31.92 -0.99
C TYR A 99 20.08 -30.59 -0.47
N LEU A 100 19.20 -29.64 -0.19
CA LEU A 100 19.58 -28.33 0.37
C LEU A 100 20.24 -28.44 1.76
N PHE A 101 19.93 -29.50 2.50
CA PHE A 101 20.47 -29.72 3.85
C PHE A 101 21.67 -30.70 3.90
N THR A 102 22.02 -31.34 2.80
CA THR A 102 23.21 -32.19 2.71
C THR A 102 24.52 -31.40 2.65
N ILE A 103 24.44 -30.08 2.44
CA ILE A 103 25.60 -29.17 2.28
C ILE A 103 26.28 -28.86 3.65
N GLY A 104 25.88 -29.52 4.73
CA GLY A 104 26.51 -29.35 6.05
C GLY A 104 26.19 -28.03 6.79
N LYS A 105 25.25 -27.23 6.28
CA LYS A 105 24.76 -26.03 6.94
C LYS A 105 23.51 -26.31 7.77
N SER A 106 23.32 -25.55 8.86
CA SER A 106 22.09 -25.68 9.66
C SER A 106 20.86 -25.31 8.84
N ARG A 107 19.75 -26.01 9.09
CA ARG A 107 18.45 -25.73 8.43
C ARG A 107 17.99 -24.27 8.59
N LYS A 108 18.21 -23.70 9.78
CA LYS A 108 17.95 -22.27 10.06
C LYS A 108 18.71 -21.35 9.11
N TYR A 109 20.01 -21.60 8.94
CA TYR A 109 20.85 -20.78 8.08
C TYR A 109 20.35 -20.77 6.63
N VAL A 110 20.05 -21.94 6.09
CA VAL A 110 19.52 -22.08 4.71
C VAL A 110 18.18 -21.38 4.58
N TYR A 111 17.29 -21.54 5.58
CA TYR A 111 16.00 -20.85 5.60
C TYR A 111 16.16 -19.33 5.58
N ILE A 112 16.91 -18.81 6.55
CA ILE A 112 17.06 -17.35 6.72
C ILE A 112 17.68 -16.74 5.46
N LEU A 113 18.74 -17.34 4.93
CA LEU A 113 19.40 -16.81 3.72
C LEU A 113 18.44 -16.75 2.53
N ARG A 114 17.69 -17.83 2.32
CA ARG A 114 16.76 -17.93 1.20
C ARG A 114 15.55 -17.00 1.36
N ALA A 115 14.96 -16.96 2.54
CA ALA A 115 13.85 -16.05 2.85
C ALA A 115 14.27 -14.59 2.70
N LEU A 116 15.42 -14.20 3.22
CA LEU A 116 15.96 -12.84 3.08
C LEU A 116 16.22 -12.47 1.63
N LEU A 117 16.79 -13.39 0.84
CA LEU A 117 17.04 -13.16 -0.58
C LEU A 117 15.73 -12.86 -1.33
N HIS A 118 14.69 -13.68 -1.11
CA HIS A 118 13.41 -13.48 -1.76
C HIS A 118 12.70 -12.20 -1.30
N ILE A 119 12.76 -11.89 0.00
CA ILE A 119 12.24 -10.64 0.54
C ILE A 119 12.97 -9.45 -0.09
N PHE A 120 14.29 -9.49 -0.16
CA PHE A 120 15.10 -8.45 -0.78
C PHE A 120 14.70 -8.23 -2.25
N ILE A 121 14.59 -9.31 -3.02
CA ILE A 121 14.18 -9.26 -4.42
C ILE A 121 12.76 -8.69 -4.54
N THR A 122 11.83 -9.12 -3.69
CA THR A 122 10.44 -8.63 -3.69
C THR A 122 10.37 -7.12 -3.41
N VAL A 123 11.11 -6.63 -2.42
CA VAL A 123 11.20 -5.20 -2.11
C VAL A 123 11.85 -4.43 -3.25
N PHE A 124 12.94 -4.95 -3.81
CA PHE A 124 13.63 -4.33 -4.94
C PHE A 124 12.70 -4.16 -6.16
N PHE A 125 11.99 -5.21 -6.56
CA PHE A 125 11.01 -5.13 -7.65
C PHE A 125 9.84 -4.21 -7.33
N SER A 126 9.40 -4.15 -6.08
CA SER A 126 8.34 -3.23 -5.67
C SER A 126 8.77 -1.77 -5.79
N ILE A 127 9.98 -1.46 -5.34
CA ILE A 127 10.55 -0.10 -5.48
C ILE A 127 10.74 0.23 -6.97
N LEU A 128 11.29 -0.69 -7.75
CA LEU A 128 11.48 -0.52 -9.19
C LEU A 128 10.12 -0.24 -9.89
N PHE A 129 9.08 -0.97 -9.52
CA PHE A 129 7.73 -0.74 -10.04
C PHE A 129 7.23 0.68 -9.73
N PHE A 130 7.40 1.17 -8.51
CA PHE A 130 7.03 2.55 -8.16
C PHE A 130 7.83 3.59 -8.96
N VAL A 131 9.13 3.36 -9.13
CA VAL A 131 9.99 4.25 -9.94
C VAL A 131 9.51 4.28 -11.39
N VAL A 132 9.23 3.13 -11.99
CA VAL A 132 8.73 3.04 -13.38
C VAL A 132 7.38 3.75 -13.52
N LEU A 133 6.45 3.53 -12.57
CA LEU A 133 5.15 4.19 -12.58
C LEU A 133 5.28 5.72 -12.51
N TYR A 134 6.17 6.22 -11.63
CA TYR A 134 6.48 7.64 -11.54
C TYR A 134 7.07 8.19 -12.85
N LEU A 135 8.04 7.49 -13.42
CA LEU A 135 8.71 7.92 -14.66
C LEU A 135 7.75 7.98 -15.86
N ILE A 136 6.81 7.05 -15.97
CA ILE A 136 5.78 7.08 -17.03
C ILE A 136 4.98 8.38 -16.95
N GLY A 137 4.53 8.77 -15.76
CA GLY A 137 3.80 10.03 -15.58
C GLY A 137 4.68 11.26 -15.76
N TYR A 138 5.93 11.21 -15.27
CA TYR A 138 6.89 12.29 -15.37
C TYR A 138 7.22 12.65 -16.82
N ILE A 139 7.49 11.65 -17.67
CA ILE A 139 7.82 11.85 -19.08
C ILE A 139 6.63 12.46 -19.84
N ASN A 140 5.40 12.07 -19.51
CA ASN A 140 4.22 12.54 -20.22
C ASN A 140 3.74 13.93 -19.77
N CYS A 141 3.75 14.20 -18.47
CA CYS A 141 3.08 15.38 -17.90
C CYS A 141 3.84 16.09 -16.77
N GLY A 142 5.11 15.72 -16.52
CA GLY A 142 5.93 16.31 -15.46
C GLY A 142 5.78 15.63 -14.09
N SER A 143 6.44 16.19 -13.08
CA SER A 143 6.55 15.58 -11.73
C SER A 143 5.23 15.55 -10.96
N GLY A 144 4.50 16.65 -10.96
CA GLY A 144 3.30 16.82 -10.13
C GLY A 144 3.58 16.97 -8.63
N ILE A 145 4.79 17.43 -8.27
CA ILE A 145 5.20 17.63 -6.85
C ILE A 145 4.36 18.73 -6.19
N GLU A 146 3.87 19.67 -6.97
CA GLU A 146 3.05 20.83 -6.55
C GLU A 146 1.61 20.45 -6.18
N LEU A 147 1.26 19.16 -6.29
CA LEU A 147 -0.09 18.70 -5.98
C LEU A 147 -0.33 18.64 -4.47
N LEU A 148 -1.55 19.01 -4.07
CA LEU A 148 -2.06 18.82 -2.72
C LEU A 148 -3.18 17.77 -2.72
N ILE A 149 -3.20 16.96 -1.68
CA ILE A 149 -4.27 16.01 -1.39
C ILE A 149 -4.95 16.50 -0.10
N GLY A 150 -6.07 17.20 -0.27
CA GLY A 150 -6.67 17.96 0.82
C GLY A 150 -5.72 19.09 1.26
N THR A 151 -5.20 19.03 2.48
CA THR A 151 -4.22 20.00 3.04
C THR A 151 -2.80 19.48 3.07
N THR A 152 -2.55 18.24 2.62
CA THR A 152 -1.22 17.62 2.71
C THR A 152 -0.50 17.65 1.38
N PRO A 153 0.81 18.04 1.35
CA PRO A 153 1.62 17.94 0.14
C PRO A 153 1.67 16.49 -0.36
N VAL A 154 1.60 16.30 -1.68
CA VAL A 154 1.59 14.98 -2.29
C VAL A 154 2.81 14.14 -1.90
N ILE A 155 3.97 14.74 -1.69
CA ILE A 155 5.19 14.05 -1.27
C ILE A 155 5.02 13.41 0.11
N THR A 156 4.44 14.15 1.07
CA THR A 156 4.18 13.63 2.42
C THR A 156 3.16 12.49 2.36
N TYR A 157 2.10 12.65 1.57
CA TYR A 157 1.13 11.58 1.33
C TYR A 157 1.79 10.33 0.73
N LEU A 158 2.61 10.50 -0.33
CA LEU A 158 3.29 9.39 -1.00
C LEU A 158 4.27 8.67 -0.07
N SER A 159 5.06 9.40 0.73
CA SER A 159 6.05 8.78 1.62
C SER A 159 5.37 7.84 2.63
N HIS A 160 4.28 8.26 3.24
CA HIS A 160 3.53 7.42 4.18
C HIS A 160 2.87 6.21 3.50
N HIS A 161 2.22 6.42 2.36
CA HIS A 161 1.47 5.36 1.70
C HIS A 161 2.37 4.34 0.99
N VAL A 162 3.48 4.78 0.40
CA VAL A 162 4.49 3.86 -0.17
C VAL A 162 5.07 2.96 0.91
N LEU A 163 5.42 3.53 2.08
CA LEU A 163 5.92 2.74 3.21
C LEU A 163 4.88 1.73 3.70
N SER A 164 3.61 2.11 3.75
CA SER A 164 2.52 1.23 4.16
C SER A 164 2.32 0.08 3.17
N VAL A 165 2.36 0.36 1.87
CA VAL A 165 2.24 -0.68 0.84
C VAL A 165 3.45 -1.61 0.86
N LEU A 166 4.67 -1.10 1.08
CA LEU A 166 5.86 -1.95 1.26
C LEU A 166 5.73 -2.84 2.50
N GLY A 167 5.24 -2.33 3.62
CA GLY A 167 4.95 -3.14 4.81
C GLY A 167 3.95 -4.25 4.51
N TRP A 168 2.88 -3.94 3.77
CA TRP A 168 1.89 -4.93 3.37
C TRP A 168 2.43 -5.97 2.39
N VAL A 169 3.28 -5.57 1.44
CA VAL A 169 4.00 -6.48 0.53
C VAL A 169 4.87 -7.45 1.31
N LEU A 170 5.63 -6.96 2.28
CA LEU A 170 6.48 -7.79 3.15
C LEU A 170 5.66 -8.78 3.97
N PHE A 171 4.56 -8.32 4.56
CA PHE A 171 3.65 -9.18 5.32
C PHE A 171 3.05 -10.28 4.44
N SER A 172 2.53 -9.93 3.27
CA SER A 172 1.96 -10.88 2.31
C SER A 172 2.98 -11.89 1.82
N ALA A 173 4.19 -11.44 1.49
CA ALA A 173 5.31 -12.33 1.11
C ALA A 173 5.66 -13.31 2.25
N SER A 174 5.72 -12.84 3.49
CA SER A 174 5.99 -13.69 4.66
C SER A 174 4.88 -14.71 4.90
N CYS A 175 3.61 -14.31 4.75
CA CYS A 175 2.46 -15.21 4.87
C CYS A 175 2.50 -16.34 3.83
N ILE A 176 2.74 -16.00 2.55
CA ILE A 176 2.76 -17.02 1.50
C ILE A 176 3.96 -17.96 1.65
N GLN A 177 5.12 -17.45 2.07
CA GLN A 177 6.28 -18.30 2.35
C GLN A 177 5.99 -19.26 3.50
N CYS A 178 5.36 -18.79 4.58
CA CYS A 178 4.94 -19.65 5.71
C CYS A 178 3.93 -20.71 5.26
N LEU A 179 2.89 -20.31 4.53
CA LEU A 179 1.86 -21.23 4.02
C LEU A 179 2.44 -22.23 3.01
N SER A 180 3.40 -21.83 2.21
CA SER A 180 4.12 -22.70 1.28
C SER A 180 4.88 -23.82 2.01
N LEU A 181 5.49 -23.51 3.17
CA LEU A 181 6.13 -24.52 4.03
C LEU A 181 5.10 -25.44 4.69
N LEU A 182 3.99 -24.92 5.17
CA LEU A 182 2.98 -25.69 5.89
C LEU A 182 2.21 -26.64 4.97
N THR A 183 1.78 -26.15 3.82
CA THR A 183 0.93 -26.91 2.89
C THR A 183 1.75 -27.85 2.01
N LYS A 184 3.02 -27.55 1.81
CA LYS A 184 3.92 -28.29 0.88
C LYS A 184 3.36 -28.38 -0.56
N ASN A 185 2.37 -27.53 -0.89
CA ASN A 185 1.68 -27.52 -2.16
C ASN A 185 1.48 -26.09 -2.64
N LYS A 186 1.92 -25.80 -3.88
CA LYS A 186 1.85 -24.48 -4.49
C LYS A 186 0.42 -23.95 -4.64
N GLY A 187 -0.49 -24.81 -5.12
CA GLY A 187 -1.88 -24.43 -5.36
C GLY A 187 -2.61 -24.07 -4.07
N MET A 188 -2.44 -24.90 -3.02
CA MET A 188 -3.03 -24.61 -1.70
C MET A 188 -2.47 -23.33 -1.08
N SER A 189 -1.17 -23.11 -1.18
CA SER A 189 -0.52 -21.90 -0.66
C SER A 189 -1.08 -20.65 -1.32
N LEU A 190 -1.21 -20.65 -2.65
CA LEU A 190 -1.78 -19.53 -3.41
C LEU A 190 -3.24 -19.29 -3.03
N MET A 191 -4.04 -20.35 -2.95
CA MET A 191 -5.46 -20.25 -2.59
C MET A 191 -5.64 -19.66 -1.20
N LEU A 192 -4.94 -20.17 -0.19
CA LEU A 192 -5.04 -19.69 1.19
C LEU A 192 -4.55 -18.26 1.33
N THR A 193 -3.42 -17.91 0.67
CA THR A 193 -2.91 -16.54 0.70
C THR A 193 -3.84 -15.59 -0.05
N GLY A 194 -4.42 -16.01 -1.17
CA GLY A 194 -5.42 -15.26 -1.91
C GLY A 194 -6.67 -14.97 -1.09
N LEU A 195 -7.18 -15.96 -0.36
CA LEU A 195 -8.31 -15.78 0.58
C LEU A 195 -7.96 -14.80 1.70
N LEU A 196 -6.77 -14.94 2.30
CA LEU A 196 -6.29 -14.02 3.34
C LEU A 196 -6.16 -12.60 2.78
N PHE A 197 -5.67 -12.45 1.55
CA PHE A 197 -5.58 -11.16 0.88
C PHE A 197 -6.96 -10.51 0.66
N VAL A 198 -7.94 -11.26 0.14
CA VAL A 198 -9.32 -10.77 -0.04
C VAL A 198 -9.92 -10.36 1.29
N PHE A 199 -9.75 -11.19 2.33
CA PHE A 199 -10.20 -10.86 3.69
C PHE A 199 -9.58 -9.57 4.22
N MET A 200 -8.26 -9.44 4.13
CA MET A 200 -7.55 -8.24 4.58
C MET A 200 -7.99 -7.00 3.79
N TYR A 201 -8.19 -7.13 2.49
CA TYR A 201 -8.63 -6.03 1.64
C TYR A 201 -10.06 -5.56 1.96
N THR A 202 -10.98 -6.48 2.27
CA THR A 202 -12.37 -6.12 2.61
C THR A 202 -12.49 -5.45 3.98
N TYR A 203 -11.65 -5.83 4.94
CA TYR A 203 -11.72 -5.29 6.31
C TYR A 203 -10.77 -4.11 6.55
N LEU A 204 -9.64 -4.05 5.86
CA LEU A 204 -8.67 -2.97 5.96
C LEU A 204 -8.84 -2.05 4.76
N HIS A 205 -9.59 -0.98 4.92
CA HIS A 205 -9.63 0.07 3.91
C HIS A 205 -8.22 0.62 3.69
N ILE A 206 -7.80 0.71 2.42
CA ILE A 206 -6.45 1.15 2.04
C ILE A 206 -6.14 2.54 2.60
N GLU A 207 -7.13 3.40 2.77
CA GLU A 207 -6.98 4.74 3.36
C GLU A 207 -6.53 4.69 4.84
N THR A 208 -6.82 3.61 5.56
CA THR A 208 -6.38 3.42 6.96
C THR A 208 -5.11 2.57 7.08
N LEU A 209 -4.58 2.07 5.97
CA LEU A 209 -3.43 1.15 5.94
C LEU A 209 -2.18 1.76 6.62
N TRP A 210 -2.00 3.06 6.52
CA TRP A 210 -0.87 3.76 7.15
C TRP A 210 -0.86 3.60 8.67
N ALA A 211 -2.02 3.52 9.32
CA ALA A 211 -2.13 3.31 10.76
C ALA A 211 -1.63 1.92 11.19
N TYR A 212 -1.67 0.94 10.29
CA TYR A 212 -1.25 -0.43 10.53
C TYR A 212 0.13 -0.78 10.00
N THR A 213 0.88 0.19 9.47
CA THR A 213 2.20 -0.04 8.86
C THR A 213 3.15 -0.77 9.81
N SER A 214 3.25 -0.34 11.06
CA SER A 214 4.10 -0.98 12.08
C SER A 214 3.67 -2.43 12.37
N LEU A 215 2.37 -2.69 12.40
CA LEU A 215 1.83 -4.05 12.61
C LEU A 215 2.19 -4.98 11.46
N PHE A 216 2.20 -4.51 10.22
CA PHE A 216 2.62 -5.32 9.08
C PHE A 216 4.10 -5.68 9.13
N PHE A 217 4.97 -4.75 9.50
CA PHE A 217 6.40 -5.04 9.65
C PHE A 217 6.64 -6.03 10.80
N ILE A 218 6.04 -5.81 11.97
CA ILE A 218 6.16 -6.71 13.12
C ILE A 218 5.58 -8.08 12.76
N GLY A 219 4.40 -8.12 12.16
CA GLY A 219 3.75 -9.36 11.72
C GLY A 219 4.61 -10.16 10.74
N ALA A 220 5.24 -9.49 9.77
CA ALA A 220 6.16 -10.13 8.83
C ALA A 220 7.34 -10.79 9.56
N ILE A 221 7.96 -10.09 10.50
CA ILE A 221 9.09 -10.61 11.29
C ILE A 221 8.64 -11.80 12.13
N CYS A 222 7.51 -11.70 12.82
CA CYS A 222 6.97 -12.79 13.66
C CYS A 222 6.68 -14.04 12.81
N ILE A 223 6.07 -13.89 11.63
CA ILE A 223 5.77 -15.02 10.73
C ILE A 223 7.06 -15.68 10.25
N GLN A 224 8.07 -14.91 9.87
CA GLN A 224 9.36 -15.45 9.46
C GLN A 224 10.04 -16.21 10.59
N PHE A 225 9.96 -15.71 11.82
CA PHE A 225 10.51 -16.38 12.99
C PHE A 225 9.79 -17.70 13.27
N ILE A 226 8.46 -17.72 13.24
CA ILE A 226 7.65 -18.93 13.41
C ILE A 226 7.97 -19.95 12.32
N SER A 227 8.09 -19.53 11.08
CA SER A 227 8.44 -20.39 9.94
C SER A 227 9.84 -21.02 10.11
N CYS A 228 10.79 -20.26 10.63
CA CYS A 228 12.13 -20.74 10.94
C CYS A 228 12.13 -21.83 12.02
N LEU A 229 11.37 -21.62 13.10
CA LEU A 229 11.20 -22.61 14.18
C LEU A 229 10.48 -23.87 13.70
N TYR A 230 9.46 -23.70 12.85
CA TYR A 230 8.73 -24.81 12.25
C TYR A 230 9.66 -25.71 11.43
N LEU A 231 10.51 -25.11 10.59
CA LEU A 231 11.45 -25.84 9.75
C LEU A 231 12.45 -26.67 10.54
N GLU A 232 12.87 -26.21 11.72
CA GLU A 232 13.73 -26.99 12.59
C GLU A 232 13.10 -28.30 13.08
N ARG A 233 11.79 -28.25 13.32
CA ARG A 233 11.03 -29.41 13.81
C ARG A 233 10.52 -30.30 12.70
N LEU A 234 10.65 -29.86 11.44
CA LEU A 234 10.15 -30.62 10.31
C LEU A 234 10.98 -31.89 10.15
N ASP A 235 10.34 -33.03 10.39
CA ASP A 235 10.97 -34.33 10.12
C ASP A 235 10.91 -34.59 8.61
N LEU A 236 12.08 -34.58 7.99
CA LEU A 236 12.22 -34.75 6.55
C LEU A 236 12.48 -36.21 6.21
N GLY A 237 11.87 -37.13 6.99
CA GLY A 237 11.96 -38.59 6.93
C GLY A 237 12.15 -39.23 5.57
#